data_14c841cd5c5e8d0e624064e3fe270962
#
_entry.id   14c841cd5c5e8d0e624064e3fe270962
#
_cell.length_a   1.000
_cell.length_b   1.000
_cell.length_c   1.000
_cell.angle_alpha   90.00
_cell.angle_beta   90.00
_cell.angle_gamma   90.00
#
_symmetry.space_group_name_H-M   'P 1'
#
loop_
_entity.id
_entity.type
_entity.pdbx_description
1 polymer ?
#
loop_
_entity_poly.entity_id
_entity_poly.type
_entity_poly.pdbx_seq_one_letter_code
_entity_poly.pdbx_strand_id
1 'polypeptide(L)'
;YGDESRDEDEMNLSEERIPELLAELSNVGKALLSDDNGLYFANAGFHHETAEEVGVLSSEVAALGEKHQLLVKNNLYIHHNAWGICDPSGQSELTFFPLFIGKTKLILVIGGTPDLNKEAFVTLTKILYASYGSY
;
A
#
# COMPACT_ATOMS: atom_id res chain seq x y z
N TYR A 1 30.07 -14.40 12.44
CA TYR A 1 29.29 -14.73 11.22
C TYR A 1 27.82 -14.39 11.37
N GLY A 2 27.19 -14.80 12.45
CA GLY A 2 25.79 -14.55 12.68
C GLY A 2 25.45 -13.09 12.89
N ASP A 3 26.35 -12.34 13.50
CA ASP A 3 26.10 -10.92 13.83
C ASP A 3 26.10 -10.03 12.60
N GLU A 4 27.04 -10.25 11.66
CA GLU A 4 27.08 -9.49 10.42
C GLU A 4 25.85 -9.77 9.54
N SER A 5 25.44 -11.04 9.45
CA SER A 5 24.26 -11.43 8.71
C SER A 5 22.98 -10.86 9.34
N ARG A 6 22.94 -10.84 10.68
CA ARG A 6 21.80 -10.29 11.42
C ARG A 6 21.69 -8.80 11.25
N ASP A 7 22.81 -8.06 11.28
CA ASP A 7 22.83 -6.62 11.10
C ASP A 7 22.36 -6.23 9.70
N GLU A 8 22.78 -6.98 8.66
CA GLU A 8 22.31 -6.75 7.31
C GLU A 8 20.81 -7.01 7.17
N ASP A 9 20.32 -8.10 7.78
CA ASP A 9 18.89 -8.43 7.75
C ASP A 9 18.07 -7.37 8.49
N GLU A 10 18.56 -6.90 9.66
CA GLU A 10 17.89 -5.84 10.40
C GLU A 10 17.86 -4.54 9.62
N MET A 11 18.95 -4.17 8.95
CA MET A 11 19.00 -2.99 8.10
C MET A 11 18.07 -3.12 6.90
N ASN A 12 18.01 -4.31 6.29
CA ASN A 12 17.16 -4.57 5.13
C ASN A 12 15.67 -4.55 5.47
N LEU A 13 15.31 -4.83 6.73
CA LEU A 13 13.93 -4.83 7.20
C LEU A 13 13.61 -3.60 8.06
N SER A 14 14.41 -2.54 7.96
CA SER A 14 14.15 -1.30 8.68
C SER A 14 12.95 -0.55 8.08
N GLU A 15 12.08 -0.02 8.95
CA GLU A 15 10.96 0.81 8.55
C GLU A 15 11.40 2.08 7.79
N GLU A 16 12.64 2.51 8.00
CA GLU A 16 13.21 3.67 7.28
C GLU A 16 13.25 3.46 5.77
N ARG A 17 13.24 2.20 5.32
CA ARG A 17 13.25 1.86 3.90
C ARG A 17 11.87 1.92 3.25
N ILE A 18 10.81 2.05 4.04
CA ILE A 18 9.45 1.98 3.49
C ILE A 18 9.21 3.01 2.37
N PRO A 19 9.55 4.31 2.53
CA PRO A 19 9.32 5.25 1.44
C PRO A 19 10.08 4.92 0.16
N GLU A 20 11.30 4.43 0.26
CA GLU A 20 12.10 4.01 -0.88
C GLU A 20 11.44 2.84 -1.62
N LEU A 21 10.97 1.85 -0.87
CA LEU A 21 10.30 0.69 -1.43
C LEU A 21 8.96 1.06 -2.07
N LEU A 22 8.21 1.96 -1.43
CA LEU A 22 6.96 2.46 -1.98
C LEU A 22 7.17 3.12 -3.33
N ALA A 23 8.20 3.94 -3.47
CA ALA A 23 8.49 4.64 -4.72
C ALA A 23 8.70 3.67 -5.88
N GLU A 24 9.27 2.50 -5.62
CA GLU A 24 9.50 1.49 -6.65
C GLU A 24 8.23 0.82 -7.15
N LEU A 25 7.14 0.90 -6.41
CA LEU A 25 5.87 0.27 -6.77
C LEU A 25 5.04 1.10 -7.74
N SER A 26 5.49 2.28 -8.08
CA SER A 26 4.80 3.21 -8.97
C SER A 26 5.73 3.65 -10.10
N ASN A 27 5.20 3.73 -11.32
CA ASN A 27 5.98 4.21 -12.46
C ASN A 27 6.33 5.70 -12.37
N VAL A 28 5.69 6.44 -11.47
CA VAL A 28 5.97 7.87 -11.22
C VAL A 28 6.49 8.12 -9.80
N GLY A 29 6.81 7.06 -9.07
CA GLY A 29 7.39 7.17 -7.75
C GLY A 29 6.44 7.67 -6.67
N LYS A 30 5.13 7.51 -6.85
CA LYS A 30 4.12 7.99 -5.90
C LYS A 30 3.35 6.83 -5.27
N ALA A 31 3.56 6.61 -4.00
CA ALA A 31 2.83 5.59 -3.26
C ALA A 31 2.74 5.98 -1.78
N LEU A 32 1.76 5.41 -1.09
CA LEU A 32 1.46 5.80 0.27
C LEU A 32 0.86 4.61 1.01
N LEU A 33 1.16 4.50 2.31
CA LEU A 33 0.53 3.54 3.19
C LEU A 33 -0.31 4.28 4.23
N SER A 34 -1.53 3.86 4.40
CA SER A 34 -2.48 4.44 5.34
C SER A 34 -3.09 3.33 6.19
N ASP A 35 -3.55 3.69 7.38
CA ASP A 35 -4.38 2.80 8.18
C ASP A 35 -5.85 2.95 7.78
N ASP A 36 -6.72 2.13 8.37
CA ASP A 36 -8.14 2.15 8.04
C ASP A 36 -8.90 3.31 8.69
N ASN A 37 -8.22 4.13 9.49
CA ASN A 37 -8.79 5.36 10.08
C ASN A 37 -8.50 6.59 9.23
N GLY A 38 -7.78 6.45 8.16
CA GLY A 38 -7.48 7.56 7.26
C GLY A 38 -6.18 8.30 7.57
N LEU A 39 -5.33 7.72 8.42
CA LEU A 39 -4.04 8.32 8.76
C LEU A 39 -2.93 7.63 7.97
N TYR A 40 -2.26 8.37 7.10
CA TYR A 40 -1.10 7.80 6.43
C TYR A 40 0.11 7.82 7.37
N PHE A 41 0.94 6.81 7.26
CA PHE A 41 2.15 6.70 8.07
C PHE A 41 3.42 6.53 7.25
N ALA A 42 3.29 6.37 5.94
CA ALA A 42 4.43 6.33 5.03
C ALA A 42 4.02 6.91 3.68
N ASN A 43 4.90 7.67 3.08
CA ASN A 43 4.63 8.40 1.84
C ASN A 43 5.87 8.48 0.98
N ALA A 44 5.69 8.29 -0.32
CA ALA A 44 6.71 8.54 -1.34
C ALA A 44 6.07 9.39 -2.44
N GLY A 45 6.68 10.51 -2.76
CA GLY A 45 6.33 11.32 -3.92
C GLY A 45 5.09 12.20 -3.81
N PHE A 46 4.16 11.95 -2.90
CA PHE A 46 3.03 12.84 -2.70
C PHE A 46 3.42 14.00 -1.81
N HIS A 47 2.93 15.17 -2.13
CA HIS A 47 3.07 16.33 -1.27
C HIS A 47 2.36 16.08 0.06
N HIS A 48 2.87 16.59 1.18
CA HIS A 48 2.34 16.32 2.51
C HIS A 48 0.83 16.55 2.63
N GLU A 49 0.36 17.71 2.16
CA GLU A 49 -1.07 18.03 2.23
C GLU A 49 -1.91 17.06 1.39
N THR A 50 -1.42 16.72 0.19
CA THR A 50 -2.08 15.73 -0.66
C THR A 50 -2.08 14.36 -0.01
N ALA A 51 -0.98 13.97 0.62
CA ALA A 51 -0.88 12.69 1.31
C ALA A 51 -1.91 12.57 2.44
N GLU A 52 -2.13 13.63 3.20
CA GLU A 52 -3.15 13.64 4.24
C GLU A 52 -4.55 13.41 3.67
N GLU A 53 -4.88 14.10 2.58
CA GLU A 53 -6.17 13.96 1.92
C GLU A 53 -6.34 12.58 1.28
N VAL A 54 -5.29 12.06 0.66
CA VAL A 54 -5.30 10.72 0.06
C VAL A 54 -5.49 9.65 1.15
N GLY A 55 -4.88 9.85 2.32
CA GLY A 55 -5.09 8.95 3.45
C GLY A 55 -6.56 8.87 3.86
N VAL A 56 -7.22 10.01 3.99
CA VAL A 56 -8.66 10.06 4.31
C VAL A 56 -9.48 9.39 3.21
N LEU A 57 -9.20 9.74 1.96
CA LEU A 57 -9.89 9.12 0.81
C LEU A 57 -9.72 7.62 0.80
N SER A 58 -8.53 7.11 1.12
CA SER A 58 -8.26 5.67 1.11
C SER A 58 -9.12 4.92 2.12
N SER A 59 -9.38 5.49 3.30
CA SER A 59 -10.24 4.86 4.29
C SER A 59 -11.69 4.78 3.81
N GLU A 60 -12.14 5.81 3.11
CA GLU A 60 -13.49 5.83 2.54
C GLU A 60 -13.63 4.81 1.39
N VAL A 61 -12.62 4.71 0.53
CA VAL A 61 -12.61 3.73 -0.55
C VAL A 61 -12.57 2.31 0.01
N ALA A 62 -11.78 2.07 1.05
CA ALA A 62 -11.72 0.76 1.70
C ALA A 62 -13.06 0.36 2.31
N ALA A 63 -13.76 1.30 2.94
CA ALA A 63 -15.09 1.07 3.50
C ALA A 63 -16.10 0.75 2.40
N LEU A 64 -16.01 1.44 1.26
CA LEU A 64 -16.86 1.18 0.10
C LEU A 64 -16.61 -0.23 -0.45
N GLY A 65 -15.35 -0.63 -0.54
CA GLY A 65 -14.98 -1.97 -0.99
C GLY A 65 -15.52 -3.06 -0.07
N GLU A 66 -15.45 -2.86 1.24
CA GLU A 66 -16.02 -3.82 2.20
C GLU A 66 -17.54 -3.91 2.11
N LYS A 67 -18.19 -2.74 1.95
CA LYS A 67 -19.65 -2.69 1.84
C LYS A 67 -20.16 -3.49 0.64
N HIS A 68 -19.43 -3.51 -0.45
CA HIS A 68 -19.83 -4.15 -1.69
C HIS A 68 -19.07 -5.44 -2.03
N GLN A 69 -18.39 -6.03 -1.03
CA GLN A 69 -17.54 -7.20 -1.28
C GLN A 69 -18.29 -8.40 -1.81
N LEU A 70 -19.54 -8.61 -1.39
CA LEU A 70 -20.34 -9.73 -1.87
C LEU A 70 -20.71 -9.57 -3.34
N LEU A 71 -21.06 -8.35 -3.75
CA LEU A 71 -21.32 -8.04 -5.15
C LEU A 71 -20.08 -8.31 -6.00
N VAL A 72 -18.94 -7.76 -5.56
CA VAL A 72 -17.68 -7.86 -6.31
C VAL A 72 -17.24 -9.32 -6.42
N LYS A 73 -17.29 -10.07 -5.34
CA LYS A 73 -16.83 -11.45 -5.30
C LYS A 73 -17.79 -12.42 -5.98
N ASN A 74 -19.09 -12.34 -5.65
CA ASN A 74 -20.06 -13.35 -6.07
C ASN A 74 -20.74 -13.06 -7.40
N ASN A 75 -20.91 -11.78 -7.75
CA ASN A 75 -21.62 -11.40 -8.97
C ASN A 75 -20.67 -10.98 -10.09
N LEU A 76 -19.55 -10.34 -9.75
CA LEU A 76 -18.56 -9.90 -10.73
C LEU A 76 -17.35 -10.83 -10.81
N TYR A 77 -17.26 -11.82 -9.93
CA TYR A 77 -16.19 -12.83 -9.89
C TYR A 77 -14.79 -12.24 -9.74
N ILE A 78 -14.69 -11.13 -9.01
CA ILE A 78 -13.43 -10.47 -8.71
C ILE A 78 -13.02 -10.86 -7.28
N HIS A 79 -11.99 -11.69 -7.13
CA HIS A 79 -11.58 -12.24 -5.85
C HIS A 79 -10.56 -11.37 -5.11
N HIS A 80 -9.76 -10.62 -5.86
CA HIS A 80 -8.74 -9.72 -5.30
C HIS A 80 -9.01 -8.34 -5.85
N ASN A 81 -9.73 -7.52 -5.08
CA ASN A 81 -10.16 -6.24 -5.58
C ASN A 81 -9.28 -5.10 -5.11
N ALA A 82 -8.84 -4.33 -6.08
CA ALA A 82 -8.32 -2.99 -5.86
C ALA A 82 -9.36 -2.01 -6.41
N TRP A 83 -9.40 -0.81 -5.85
CA TRP A 83 -10.28 0.25 -6.35
C TRP A 83 -9.42 1.34 -6.95
N GLY A 84 -9.88 1.91 -8.05
CA GLY A 84 -9.10 2.88 -8.78
C GLY A 84 -9.90 4.09 -9.20
N ILE A 85 -9.19 5.20 -9.31
CA ILE A 85 -9.66 6.44 -9.91
C ILE A 85 -8.75 6.70 -11.10
N CYS A 86 -9.32 6.90 -12.27
CA CYS A 86 -8.52 7.13 -13.47
C CYS A 86 -9.01 8.35 -14.23
N ASP A 87 -8.06 9.03 -14.87
CA ASP A 87 -8.36 10.07 -15.82
C ASP A 87 -8.85 9.38 -17.12
N PRO A 88 -9.96 9.85 -17.73
CA PRO A 88 -10.45 9.27 -18.98
C PRO A 88 -9.42 9.25 -20.11
N SER A 89 -8.43 10.13 -20.08
CA SER A 89 -7.33 10.14 -21.05
C SER A 89 -6.37 8.97 -20.88
N GLY A 90 -6.44 8.25 -19.73
CA GLY A 90 -5.52 7.17 -19.42
C GLY A 90 -4.15 7.61 -18.95
N GLN A 91 -3.94 8.89 -18.73
CA GLN A 91 -2.63 9.42 -18.38
C GLN A 91 -2.32 9.44 -16.88
N SER A 92 -3.35 9.36 -16.06
CA SER A 92 -3.12 9.27 -14.62
C SER A 92 -4.18 8.40 -13.96
N GLU A 93 -3.75 7.73 -12.92
CA GLU A 93 -4.62 6.88 -12.13
C GLU A 93 -4.14 6.84 -10.70
N LEU A 94 -5.04 6.47 -9.82
CA LEU A 94 -4.75 6.26 -8.41
C LEU A 94 -5.44 4.95 -8.01
N THR A 95 -4.67 4.01 -7.47
CA THR A 95 -5.18 2.68 -7.14
C THR A 95 -5.04 2.42 -5.66
N PHE A 96 -6.08 1.86 -5.05
CA PHE A 96 -6.17 1.56 -3.63
C PHE A 96 -6.19 0.05 -3.42
N PHE A 97 -5.19 -0.47 -2.71
CA PHE A 97 -5.04 -1.90 -2.44
C PHE A 97 -5.19 -2.15 -0.95
N PRO A 98 -6.22 -2.89 -0.51
CA PRO A 98 -6.27 -3.29 0.90
C PRO A 98 -5.23 -4.37 1.18
N LEU A 99 -4.48 -4.18 2.26
CA LEU A 99 -3.48 -5.14 2.73
C LEU A 99 -3.84 -5.59 4.13
N PHE A 100 -3.87 -6.90 4.32
CA PHE A 100 -4.08 -7.48 5.64
C PHE A 100 -2.76 -8.04 6.16
N ILE A 101 -2.19 -7.35 7.14
CA ILE A 101 -0.94 -7.75 7.79
C ILE A 101 -1.30 -8.34 9.13
N GLY A 102 -1.45 -9.68 9.16
CA GLY A 102 -2.06 -10.33 10.30
C GLY A 102 -3.51 -9.86 10.44
N LYS A 103 -3.85 -9.25 11.56
CA LYS A 103 -5.19 -8.70 11.81
C LYS A 103 -5.27 -7.20 11.49
N THR A 104 -4.15 -6.60 11.15
CA THR A 104 -4.08 -5.16 10.87
C THR A 104 -4.44 -4.91 9.42
N LYS A 105 -5.40 -4.02 9.20
CA LYS A 105 -5.77 -3.61 7.85
C LYS A 105 -5.05 -2.33 7.50
N LEU A 106 -4.28 -2.38 6.42
CA LEU A 106 -3.59 -1.23 5.86
C LEU A 106 -4.08 -1.02 4.43
N ILE A 107 -3.89 0.18 3.94
CA ILE A 107 -4.26 0.52 2.56
C ILE A 107 -3.04 1.04 1.85
N LEU A 108 -2.66 0.36 0.77
CA LEU A 108 -1.58 0.79 -0.10
C LEU A 108 -2.20 1.58 -1.24
N VAL A 109 -1.78 2.83 -1.40
CA VAL A 109 -2.25 3.71 -2.47
C VAL A 109 -1.09 3.94 -3.42
N ILE A 110 -1.33 3.73 -4.70
CA ILE A 110 -0.31 3.90 -5.73
C ILE A 110 -0.80 4.88 -6.78
N GLY A 111 -0.04 5.97 -6.97
CA GLY A 111 -0.28 6.92 -8.06
C GLY A 111 0.41 6.43 -9.32
N GLY A 112 -0.21 6.67 -10.47
CA GLY A 112 0.30 6.18 -11.75
C GLY A 112 0.04 4.69 -11.92
N THR A 113 0.86 4.04 -12.72
CA THR A 113 0.72 2.61 -12.98
C THR A 113 1.39 1.81 -11.87
N PRO A 114 0.63 0.95 -11.17
CA PRO A 114 1.21 0.12 -10.11
C PRO A 114 2.01 -1.04 -10.69
N ASP A 115 3.06 -1.42 -9.97
CA ASP A 115 3.83 -2.62 -10.27
C ASP A 115 4.15 -3.33 -8.96
N LEU A 116 3.28 -4.26 -8.57
CA LEU A 116 3.45 -5.05 -7.35
C LEU A 116 4.25 -6.33 -7.59
N ASN A 117 4.61 -6.58 -8.83
CA ASN A 117 5.32 -7.79 -9.21
C ASN A 117 6.83 -7.57 -9.14
N LYS A 118 7.28 -7.03 -8.00
CA LYS A 118 8.68 -6.67 -7.76
C LYS A 118 9.16 -7.19 -6.42
N GLU A 119 10.47 -7.36 -6.31
CA GLU A 119 11.11 -7.70 -5.05
C GLU A 119 10.86 -6.63 -3.98
N ALA A 120 10.74 -5.36 -4.38
CA ALA A 120 10.43 -4.26 -3.47
C ALA A 120 9.12 -4.51 -2.73
N PHE A 121 8.10 -5.07 -3.38
CA PHE A 121 6.84 -5.40 -2.73
C PHE A 121 6.99 -6.52 -1.71
N VAL A 122 7.78 -7.53 -2.04
CA VAL A 122 8.08 -8.63 -1.12
C VAL A 122 8.80 -8.12 0.12
N THR A 123 9.81 -7.26 -0.07
CA THR A 123 10.55 -6.66 1.04
C THR A 123 9.65 -5.78 1.89
N LEU A 124 8.81 -4.97 1.25
CA LEU A 124 7.85 -4.12 1.96
C LEU A 124 6.91 -4.94 2.84
N THR A 125 6.34 -6.02 2.31
CA THR A 125 5.46 -6.89 3.08
C THR A 125 6.18 -7.52 4.27
N LYS A 126 7.43 -7.93 4.11
CA LYS A 126 8.22 -8.47 5.21
C LYS A 126 8.41 -7.44 6.32
N ILE A 127 8.71 -6.20 5.96
CA ILE A 127 8.84 -5.10 6.94
C ILE A 127 7.52 -4.87 7.67
N LEU A 128 6.41 -4.85 6.94
CA LEU A 128 5.10 -4.63 7.52
C LEU A 128 4.71 -5.77 8.47
N TYR A 129 4.99 -7.03 8.12
CA TYR A 129 4.73 -8.16 9.00
C TYR A 129 5.59 -8.10 10.27
N ALA A 130 6.83 -7.66 10.16
CA ALA A 130 7.70 -7.49 11.32
C ALA A 130 7.18 -6.42 12.27
N SER A 131 6.59 -5.34 11.73
CA SER A 131 6.12 -4.20 12.53
C SER A 131 4.69 -4.35 13.02
N TYR A 132 3.80 -4.97 12.25
CA TYR A 132 2.36 -5.00 12.52
C TYR A 132 1.76 -6.39 12.57
N GLY A 133 2.46 -7.41 12.16
CA GLY A 133 1.93 -8.76 11.99
C GLY A 133 1.52 -9.47 13.29
N SER A 134 1.97 -8.97 14.44
CA SER A 134 1.65 -9.54 15.74
C SER A 134 0.40 -8.95 16.38
N TYR A 135 -0.23 -8.00 15.76
CA TYR A 135 -1.43 -7.34 16.28
C TYR A 135 -2.71 -7.93 15.77
#